data_f184e17e9ac55bba06bc1d3550742bd0
#
_entry.id   f184e17e9ac55bba06bc1d3550742bd0
#
_cell.length_a   1.000
_cell.length_b   1.000
_cell.length_c   1.000
_cell.angle_alpha   90.00
_cell.angle_beta   90.00
_cell.angle_gamma   90.00
#
_symmetry.space_group_name_H-M   'P 1'
#
loop_
_entity.id
_entity.type
_entity.pdbx_description
1 polymer ?
#
loop_
_entity_poly.entity_id
_entity_poly.type
_entity_poly.pdbx_seq_one_letter_code
_entity_poly.pdbx_strand_id
1 'polypeptide(L)'
;GQPQGAETRANASVGFEDSAQYEPAITALADGTFVVTWRSDGQDGDGGYASVHGQRFAADGSALGAEFQINTYTPNYQYEPSIAALDDGGFVVAWTSYYQDGGSTTGVFAQRYAADGSPVGDEFRVNTTTEASEQQPAVAGLHNGGYVIAWSEGSQIWLQQFDAAGLPVDGQTRVDVQDVNWA
;
A
#
# COMPACT_ATOMS: atom_id res chain seq x y z
N GLY A 1 13.65 4.20 24.13
CA GLY A 1 12.52 4.88 24.76
C GLY A 1 11.69 3.92 25.58
N GLN A 2 11.00 4.44 26.60
CA GLN A 2 10.02 3.65 27.37
C GLN A 2 8.68 3.70 26.62
N PRO A 3 7.88 2.60 26.63
CA PRO A 3 6.52 2.63 26.09
C PRO A 3 5.69 3.75 26.72
N GLN A 4 4.90 4.45 25.91
CA GLN A 4 4.04 5.57 26.34
C GLN A 4 2.59 5.10 26.57
N GLY A 5 2.40 3.96 27.20
CA GLY A 5 1.07 3.42 27.50
C GLY A 5 0.99 1.91 27.28
N ALA A 6 -0.22 1.37 27.36
CA ALA A 6 -0.50 -0.03 27.07
C ALA A 6 -0.60 -0.26 25.55
N GLU A 7 -0.41 -1.51 25.14
CA GLU A 7 -0.68 -1.92 23.76
C GLU A 7 -2.14 -1.65 23.40
N THR A 8 -2.36 -1.15 22.17
CA THR A 8 -3.70 -0.87 21.62
C THR A 8 -3.87 -1.66 20.35
N ARG A 9 -5.02 -2.30 20.18
CA ARG A 9 -5.36 -3.00 18.94
C ARG A 9 -5.71 -1.98 17.85
N ALA A 10 -5.07 -2.09 16.69
CA ALA A 10 -5.27 -1.17 15.57
C ALA A 10 -6.58 -1.42 14.80
N ASN A 11 -6.93 -2.69 14.57
CA ASN A 11 -8.15 -3.05 13.86
C ASN A 11 -9.38 -3.07 14.79
N ALA A 12 -10.48 -2.52 14.31
CA ALA A 12 -11.76 -2.50 15.04
C ALA A 12 -12.65 -3.69 14.71
N SER A 13 -12.50 -4.25 13.50
CA SER A 13 -13.38 -5.32 13.01
C SER A 13 -13.20 -6.60 13.79
N VAL A 14 -14.32 -7.04 14.38
CA VAL A 14 -14.47 -8.30 15.11
C VAL A 14 -15.61 -9.14 14.50
N GLY A 15 -15.99 -8.84 13.25
CA GLY A 15 -17.26 -9.29 12.66
C GLY A 15 -17.32 -10.74 12.20
N PHE A 16 -16.19 -11.40 12.01
CA PHE A 16 -16.14 -12.83 11.71
C PHE A 16 -15.08 -13.47 12.61
N GLU A 17 -15.48 -14.52 13.32
CA GLU A 17 -14.66 -15.20 14.34
C GLU A 17 -13.32 -15.75 13.83
N ASP A 18 -13.06 -15.66 12.51
CA ASP A 18 -11.88 -16.19 11.82
C ASP A 18 -11.17 -15.20 10.87
N SER A 19 -11.51 -13.91 10.85
CA SER A 19 -10.79 -12.97 10.00
C SER A 19 -9.40 -12.67 10.57
N ALA A 20 -8.40 -13.29 9.97
CA ALA A 20 -7.00 -13.08 10.35
C ALA A 20 -6.46 -11.77 9.76
N GLN A 21 -5.63 -11.08 10.53
CA GLN A 21 -5.02 -9.80 10.15
C GLN A 21 -3.51 -9.99 10.05
N TYR A 22 -2.93 -9.58 8.92
CA TYR A 22 -1.53 -9.82 8.59
C TYR A 22 -0.86 -8.60 7.97
N GLU A 23 0.47 -8.66 7.85
CA GLU A 23 1.27 -7.75 7.03
C GLU A 23 1.04 -6.27 7.36
N PRO A 24 1.18 -5.85 8.63
CA PRO A 24 0.96 -4.45 8.98
C PRO A 24 2.06 -3.56 8.40
N ALA A 25 1.66 -2.39 7.89
CA ALA A 25 2.55 -1.31 7.51
C ALA A 25 2.08 -0.01 8.18
N ILE A 26 3.00 0.92 8.43
CA ILE A 26 2.72 2.15 9.17
C ILE A 26 3.52 3.33 8.61
N THR A 27 2.89 4.51 8.59
CA THR A 27 3.59 5.77 8.32
C THR A 27 3.09 6.88 9.24
N ALA A 28 3.98 7.78 9.64
CA ALA A 28 3.63 9.01 10.35
C ALA A 28 3.40 10.14 9.34
N LEU A 29 2.36 10.94 9.55
CA LEU A 29 2.05 12.11 8.74
C LEU A 29 2.67 13.38 9.36
N ALA A 30 2.77 14.43 8.54
CA ALA A 30 3.41 15.70 8.93
C ALA A 30 2.69 16.41 10.08
N ASP A 31 1.40 16.18 10.28
CA ASP A 31 0.57 16.74 11.35
C ASP A 31 0.72 16.01 12.70
N GLY A 32 1.57 14.98 12.76
CA GLY A 32 1.79 14.14 13.93
C GLY A 32 0.79 12.98 14.09
N THR A 33 -0.18 12.84 13.20
CA THR A 33 -1.02 11.65 13.09
C THR A 33 -0.26 10.50 12.42
N PHE A 34 -0.80 9.30 12.45
CA PHE A 34 -0.23 8.17 11.72
C PHE A 34 -1.32 7.26 11.16
N VAL A 35 -0.95 6.47 10.15
CA VAL A 35 -1.84 5.51 9.51
C VAL A 35 -1.21 4.13 9.59
N VAL A 36 -2.02 3.16 9.98
CA VAL A 36 -1.67 1.74 9.94
C VAL A 36 -2.50 1.09 8.85
N THR A 37 -1.88 0.28 8.01
CA THR A 37 -2.54 -0.54 6.99
C THR A 37 -2.21 -2.01 7.23
N TRP A 38 -3.09 -2.91 6.82
CA TRP A 38 -2.91 -4.36 6.97
C TRP A 38 -3.73 -5.13 5.94
N ARG A 39 -3.38 -6.38 5.74
CA ARG A 39 -4.21 -7.38 5.08
C ARG A 39 -5.26 -7.93 6.05
N SER A 40 -6.50 -8.04 5.61
CA SER A 40 -7.59 -8.67 6.34
C SER A 40 -8.22 -9.79 5.49
N ASP A 41 -8.32 -10.98 6.02
CA ASP A 41 -8.94 -12.11 5.31
C ASP A 41 -10.44 -12.12 5.58
N GLY A 42 -11.28 -12.08 4.51
CA GLY A 42 -12.73 -12.26 4.60
C GLY A 42 -13.53 -11.09 5.16
N GLN A 43 -12.95 -9.90 5.30
CA GLN A 43 -13.64 -8.74 5.89
C GLN A 43 -14.53 -8.00 4.90
N ASP A 44 -14.24 -7.99 3.63
CA ASP A 44 -14.97 -7.26 2.59
C ASP A 44 -16.25 -7.97 2.09
N GLY A 45 -16.48 -9.21 2.57
CA GLY A 45 -17.69 -9.95 2.26
C GLY A 45 -17.70 -10.63 0.89
N ASP A 46 -16.58 -10.70 0.20
CA ASP A 46 -16.43 -11.29 -1.14
C ASP A 46 -16.24 -12.82 -1.16
N GLY A 47 -16.44 -13.49 -0.05
CA GLY A 47 -16.36 -14.95 0.05
C GLY A 47 -15.10 -15.48 0.70
N GLY A 48 -14.34 -14.65 1.40
CA GLY A 48 -13.20 -15.07 2.24
C GLY A 48 -11.84 -14.80 1.62
N TYR A 49 -11.78 -13.99 0.57
CA TYR A 49 -10.51 -13.49 0.05
C TYR A 49 -9.91 -12.41 0.96
N ALA A 50 -8.67 -12.04 0.69
CA ALA A 50 -7.98 -11.00 1.44
C ALA A 50 -8.22 -9.62 0.82
N SER A 51 -8.36 -8.61 1.67
CA SER A 51 -8.46 -7.21 1.31
C SER A 51 -7.48 -6.36 2.13
N VAL A 52 -7.15 -5.17 1.64
CA VAL A 52 -6.29 -4.21 2.34
C VAL A 52 -7.14 -3.19 3.08
N HIS A 53 -6.90 -3.06 4.37
CA HIS A 53 -7.59 -2.13 5.26
C HIS A 53 -6.62 -1.13 5.88
N GLY A 54 -7.18 -0.03 6.40
CA GLY A 54 -6.43 1.00 7.08
C GLY A 54 -7.20 1.67 8.20
N GLN A 55 -6.47 2.23 9.17
CA GLN A 55 -7.00 3.04 10.25
C GLN A 55 -6.04 4.21 10.52
N ARG A 56 -6.61 5.41 10.66
CA ARG A 56 -5.87 6.60 11.10
C ARG A 56 -5.89 6.73 12.61
N PHE A 57 -4.84 7.29 13.15
CA PHE A 57 -4.66 7.51 14.58
C PHE A 57 -4.13 8.91 14.85
N ALA A 58 -4.56 9.49 15.95
CA ALA A 58 -3.93 10.69 16.52
C ALA A 58 -2.58 10.34 17.14
N ALA A 59 -1.77 11.35 17.43
CA ALA A 59 -0.44 11.19 18.04
C ALA A 59 -0.46 10.47 19.40
N ASP A 60 -1.58 10.50 20.11
CA ASP A 60 -1.79 9.80 21.37
C ASP A 60 -2.23 8.34 21.21
N GLY A 61 -2.40 7.86 19.97
CA GLY A 61 -2.83 6.52 19.64
C GLY A 61 -4.35 6.32 19.63
N SER A 62 -5.15 7.37 19.81
CA SER A 62 -6.60 7.28 19.66
C SER A 62 -6.98 7.19 18.17
N ALA A 63 -7.98 6.34 17.83
CA ALA A 63 -8.45 6.18 16.47
C ALA A 63 -9.12 7.46 15.96
N LEU A 64 -8.83 7.85 14.73
CA LEU A 64 -9.43 8.96 14.01
C LEU A 64 -10.38 8.43 12.92
N GLY A 65 -11.67 8.50 13.20
CA GLY A 65 -12.69 7.95 12.32
C GLY A 65 -12.82 6.42 12.43
N ALA A 66 -13.46 5.82 11.45
CA ALA A 66 -13.62 4.37 11.33
C ALA A 66 -12.47 3.76 10.52
N GLU A 67 -12.26 2.47 10.70
CA GLU A 67 -11.49 1.63 9.79
C GLU A 67 -12.10 1.69 8.39
N PHE A 68 -11.27 1.68 7.36
CA PHE A 68 -11.70 1.76 5.97
C PHE A 68 -10.96 0.76 5.08
N GLN A 69 -11.65 0.27 4.07
CA GLN A 69 -11.05 -0.55 3.01
C GLN A 69 -10.26 0.33 2.04
N ILE A 70 -9.08 -0.11 1.66
CA ILE A 70 -8.16 0.62 0.78
C ILE A 70 -8.39 0.25 -0.67
N ASN A 71 -8.39 -1.05 -1.00
CA ASN A 71 -8.65 -1.54 -2.35
C ASN A 71 -10.13 -1.39 -2.72
N THR A 72 -10.40 -0.99 -3.96
CA THR A 72 -11.75 -0.92 -4.52
C THR A 72 -12.11 -2.16 -5.34
N TYR A 73 -11.10 -2.84 -5.88
CA TYR A 73 -11.26 -4.15 -6.52
C TYR A 73 -11.28 -5.23 -5.45
N THR A 74 -12.42 -5.92 -5.29
CA THR A 74 -12.63 -6.92 -4.22
C THR A 74 -12.47 -8.38 -4.65
N PRO A 75 -12.56 -8.78 -5.93
CA PRO A 75 -12.35 -10.17 -6.32
C PRO A 75 -10.93 -10.65 -6.04
N ASN A 76 -10.80 -11.89 -5.57
CA ASN A 76 -9.53 -12.52 -5.25
C ASN A 76 -8.75 -11.85 -4.09
N TYR A 77 -7.43 -12.00 -4.05
CA TYR A 77 -6.59 -11.59 -2.92
C TYR A 77 -5.91 -10.24 -3.21
N GLN A 78 -6.00 -9.32 -2.24
CA GLN A 78 -5.18 -8.12 -2.14
C GLN A 78 -4.37 -8.20 -0.84
N TYR A 79 -3.05 -8.04 -0.93
CA TYR A 79 -2.13 -8.31 0.18
C TYR A 79 -0.81 -7.54 0.04
N GLU A 80 0.09 -7.67 1.02
CA GLU A 80 1.39 -6.99 1.06
C GLU A 80 1.27 -5.46 0.96
N PRO A 81 0.45 -4.80 1.80
CA PRO A 81 0.36 -3.34 1.76
C PRO A 81 1.67 -2.67 2.16
N SER A 82 2.01 -1.60 1.47
CA SER A 82 3.10 -0.69 1.80
C SER A 82 2.56 0.74 1.77
N ILE A 83 2.97 1.58 2.71
CA ILE A 83 2.45 2.93 2.88
C ILE A 83 3.57 3.94 3.06
N ALA A 84 3.43 5.13 2.46
CA ALA A 84 4.32 6.27 2.69
C ALA A 84 3.55 7.57 2.81
N ALA A 85 4.02 8.45 3.69
CA ALA A 85 3.57 9.83 3.76
C ALA A 85 4.09 10.65 2.57
N LEU A 86 3.31 11.64 2.15
CA LEU A 86 3.62 12.58 1.08
C LEU A 86 3.84 13.99 1.65
N ASP A 87 4.59 14.82 0.91
CA ASP A 87 4.90 16.21 1.33
C ASP A 87 3.67 17.12 1.38
N ASP A 88 2.58 16.77 0.69
CA ASP A 88 1.29 17.47 0.76
C ASP A 88 0.49 17.18 2.04
N GLY A 89 1.04 16.35 2.92
CA GLY A 89 0.41 15.90 4.17
C GLY A 89 -0.47 14.66 4.00
N GLY A 90 -0.71 14.21 2.78
CA GLY A 90 -1.42 12.98 2.46
C GLY A 90 -0.52 11.74 2.57
N PHE A 91 -1.01 10.64 2.03
CA PHE A 91 -0.25 9.40 1.96
C PHE A 91 -0.63 8.58 0.71
N VAL A 92 0.20 7.62 0.37
CA VAL A 92 -0.06 6.64 -0.70
C VAL A 92 0.11 5.24 -0.14
N VAL A 93 -0.80 4.35 -0.53
CA VAL A 93 -0.72 2.92 -0.21
C VAL A 93 -0.56 2.16 -1.51
N ALA A 94 0.35 1.20 -1.54
CA ALA A 94 0.53 0.26 -2.63
C ALA A 94 0.33 -1.17 -2.10
N TRP A 95 -0.18 -2.07 -2.93
CA TRP A 95 -0.41 -3.48 -2.58
C TRP A 95 -0.29 -4.39 -3.78
N THR A 96 -0.18 -5.69 -3.53
CA THR A 96 -0.27 -6.74 -4.53
C THR A 96 -1.72 -7.15 -4.72
N SER A 97 -2.21 -7.20 -5.97
CA SER A 97 -3.56 -7.64 -6.31
C SER A 97 -3.53 -8.82 -7.28
N TYR A 98 -4.35 -9.82 -7.01
CA TYR A 98 -4.43 -11.05 -7.81
C TYR A 98 -5.45 -10.91 -8.94
N TYR A 99 -5.03 -11.14 -10.20
CA TYR A 99 -5.86 -11.12 -11.43
C TYR A 99 -6.56 -9.81 -11.78
N GLN A 100 -6.22 -8.69 -11.14
CA GLN A 100 -6.87 -7.40 -11.41
C GLN A 100 -6.36 -6.73 -12.69
N ASP A 101 -5.11 -6.96 -13.07
CA ASP A 101 -4.46 -6.31 -14.22
C ASP A 101 -4.84 -6.90 -15.58
N GLY A 102 -5.70 -7.93 -15.59
CA GLY A 102 -6.10 -8.66 -16.81
C GLY A 102 -5.09 -9.72 -17.25
N GLY A 103 -3.97 -9.86 -16.55
CA GLY A 103 -3.02 -10.96 -16.68
C GLY A 103 -3.48 -12.22 -15.96
N SER A 104 -2.58 -13.20 -15.85
CA SER A 104 -2.86 -14.49 -15.21
C SER A 104 -2.27 -14.62 -13.80
N THR A 105 -1.73 -13.53 -13.26
CA THR A 105 -0.92 -13.55 -12.05
C THR A 105 -1.25 -12.37 -11.13
N THR A 106 -0.25 -11.73 -10.57
CA THR A 106 -0.36 -10.58 -9.65
C THR A 106 0.12 -9.31 -10.33
N GLY A 107 -0.49 -8.19 -9.97
CA GLY A 107 -0.03 -6.86 -10.33
C GLY A 107 0.07 -5.96 -9.10
N VAL A 108 0.81 -4.87 -9.20
CA VAL A 108 0.93 -3.85 -8.16
C VAL A 108 -0.04 -2.71 -8.44
N PHE A 109 -0.86 -2.41 -7.43
CA PHE A 109 -1.84 -1.33 -7.45
C PHE A 109 -1.57 -0.34 -6.32
N ALA A 110 -2.07 0.88 -6.48
CA ALA A 110 -1.91 1.92 -5.48
C ALA A 110 -3.12 2.87 -5.45
N GLN A 111 -3.29 3.53 -4.29
CA GLN A 111 -4.27 4.58 -4.06
C GLN A 111 -3.66 5.69 -3.24
N ARG A 112 -3.86 6.94 -3.67
CA ARG A 112 -3.50 8.12 -2.89
C ARG A 112 -4.65 8.56 -1.99
N TYR A 113 -4.28 9.17 -0.87
CA TYR A 113 -5.20 9.71 0.12
C TYR A 113 -4.74 11.11 0.56
N ALA A 114 -5.70 11.97 0.81
CA ALA A 114 -5.45 13.22 1.51
C ALA A 114 -5.15 12.99 3.00
N ALA A 115 -4.68 14.01 3.70
CA ALA A 115 -4.35 13.94 5.12
C ALA A 115 -5.54 13.51 6.01
N ASP A 116 -6.76 13.80 5.61
CA ASP A 116 -7.98 13.40 6.32
C ASP A 116 -8.40 11.94 6.06
N GLY A 117 -7.71 11.23 5.17
CA GLY A 117 -8.00 9.85 4.77
C GLY A 117 -9.00 9.73 3.62
N SER A 118 -9.42 10.82 3.00
CA SER A 118 -10.24 10.77 1.79
C SER A 118 -9.39 10.35 0.58
N PRO A 119 -9.91 9.48 -0.33
CA PRO A 119 -9.18 9.08 -1.53
C PRO A 119 -8.96 10.28 -2.47
N VAL A 120 -7.79 10.34 -3.09
CA VAL A 120 -7.42 11.33 -4.12
C VAL A 120 -7.30 10.61 -5.46
N GLY A 121 -8.27 10.80 -6.33
CA GLY A 121 -8.41 10.05 -7.58
C GLY A 121 -8.86 8.60 -7.35
N ASP A 122 -8.76 7.81 -8.40
CA ASP A 122 -9.12 6.39 -8.38
C ASP A 122 -7.88 5.52 -8.06
N GLU A 123 -8.14 4.29 -7.64
CA GLU A 123 -7.15 3.22 -7.60
C GLU A 123 -6.51 3.01 -8.98
N PHE A 124 -5.21 2.83 -9.04
CA PHE A 124 -4.49 2.69 -10.31
C PHE A 124 -3.44 1.59 -10.27
N ARG A 125 -3.17 1.00 -11.44
CA ARG A 125 -2.10 0.03 -11.63
C ARG A 125 -0.75 0.74 -11.74
N VAL A 126 0.25 0.23 -11.03
CA VAL A 126 1.62 0.77 -10.98
C VAL A 126 2.49 0.17 -12.10
N ASN A 127 2.50 -1.17 -12.21
CA ASN A 127 3.27 -1.89 -13.23
C ASN A 127 2.63 -1.70 -14.62
N THR A 128 3.46 -1.63 -15.66
CA THR A 128 3.01 -1.50 -17.07
C THR A 128 2.96 -2.85 -17.80
N THR A 129 3.76 -3.82 -17.33
CA THR A 129 3.72 -5.22 -17.82
C THR A 129 2.63 -6.01 -17.09
N THR A 130 2.11 -7.07 -17.69
CA THR A 130 1.05 -7.92 -17.13
C THR A 130 1.32 -9.41 -17.35
N GLU A 131 2.47 -9.75 -17.94
CA GLU A 131 2.82 -11.13 -18.32
C GLU A 131 3.56 -11.88 -17.20
N ALA A 132 4.09 -11.16 -16.22
CA ALA A 132 4.81 -11.69 -15.08
C ALA A 132 4.01 -11.49 -13.78
N SER A 133 4.55 -11.99 -12.68
CA SER A 133 4.01 -11.74 -11.34
C SER A 133 4.75 -10.57 -10.70
N GLU A 134 4.07 -9.45 -10.57
CA GLU A 134 4.54 -8.28 -9.85
C GLU A 134 3.98 -8.31 -8.43
N GLN A 135 4.85 -8.18 -7.42
CA GLN A 135 4.48 -8.36 -6.01
C GLN A 135 5.43 -7.64 -5.06
N GLN A 136 5.10 -7.64 -3.78
CA GLN A 136 5.92 -7.07 -2.70
C GLN A 136 6.26 -5.59 -2.93
N PRO A 137 5.27 -4.71 -3.12
CA PRO A 137 5.54 -3.31 -3.33
C PRO A 137 6.18 -2.68 -2.09
N ALA A 138 7.10 -1.74 -2.34
CA ALA A 138 7.65 -0.84 -1.35
C ALA A 138 7.47 0.59 -1.85
N VAL A 139 6.91 1.47 -1.03
CA VAL A 139 6.66 2.86 -1.41
C VAL A 139 7.47 3.83 -0.54
N ALA A 140 7.95 4.92 -1.15
CA ALA A 140 8.61 6.02 -0.46
C ALA A 140 8.15 7.36 -1.03
N GLY A 141 7.82 8.30 -0.14
CA GLY A 141 7.59 9.70 -0.49
C GLY A 141 8.92 10.40 -0.84
N LEU A 142 8.88 11.34 -1.76
CA LEU A 142 10.03 12.14 -2.19
C LEU A 142 9.84 13.59 -1.76
N HIS A 143 10.93 14.26 -1.40
CA HIS A 143 10.92 15.67 -0.95
C HIS A 143 10.53 16.70 -2.02
N ASN A 144 10.25 16.28 -3.24
CA ASN A 144 9.70 17.12 -4.31
C ASN A 144 8.17 17.00 -4.44
N GLY A 145 7.53 16.36 -3.46
CA GLY A 145 6.09 16.11 -3.42
C GLY A 145 5.64 14.87 -4.19
N GLY A 146 6.53 14.24 -4.95
CA GLY A 146 6.27 12.98 -5.64
C GLY A 146 6.51 11.76 -4.75
N TYR A 147 6.48 10.57 -5.34
CA TYR A 147 6.78 9.31 -4.67
C TYR A 147 7.34 8.28 -5.65
N VAL A 148 7.90 7.22 -5.11
CA VAL A 148 8.41 6.08 -5.89
C VAL A 148 7.85 4.79 -5.31
N ILE A 149 7.46 3.88 -6.18
CA ILE A 149 7.03 2.52 -5.83
C ILE A 149 8.01 1.56 -6.51
N ALA A 150 8.58 0.66 -5.72
CA ALA A 150 9.41 -0.45 -6.20
C ALA A 150 8.67 -1.77 -5.96
N TRP A 151 8.93 -2.78 -6.78
CA TRP A 151 8.34 -4.11 -6.64
C TRP A 151 9.26 -5.19 -7.17
N SER A 152 8.97 -6.44 -6.82
CA SER A 152 9.63 -7.61 -7.37
C SER A 152 8.85 -8.18 -8.56
N GLU A 153 9.57 -8.55 -9.61
CA GLU A 153 9.07 -9.31 -10.76
C GLU A 153 10.01 -10.50 -10.97
N GLY A 154 9.63 -11.67 -10.50
CA GLY A 154 10.51 -12.83 -10.46
C GLY A 154 11.75 -12.58 -9.61
N SER A 155 12.94 -12.59 -10.21
CA SER A 155 14.23 -12.27 -9.55
C SER A 155 14.67 -10.82 -9.76
N GLN A 156 13.84 -9.99 -10.37
CA GLN A 156 14.17 -8.62 -10.74
C GLN A 156 13.45 -7.62 -9.81
N ILE A 157 14.07 -6.46 -9.61
CA ILE A 157 13.44 -5.34 -8.91
C ILE A 157 13.19 -4.23 -9.94
N TRP A 158 11.96 -3.75 -9.94
CA TRP A 158 11.49 -2.65 -10.76
C TRP A 158 11.07 -1.47 -9.90
N LEU A 159 11.05 -0.29 -10.47
CA LEU A 159 10.47 0.90 -9.85
C LEU A 159 9.76 1.77 -10.88
N GLN A 160 8.78 2.53 -10.38
CA GLN A 160 8.11 3.62 -11.08
C GLN A 160 8.08 4.85 -10.18
N GLN A 161 8.55 5.96 -10.70
CA GLN A 161 8.44 7.26 -10.03
C GLN A 161 7.18 7.98 -10.49
N PHE A 162 6.58 8.73 -9.56
CA PHE A 162 5.41 9.57 -9.78
C PHE A 162 5.71 10.99 -9.32
N ASP A 163 5.16 11.98 -10.01
CA ASP A 163 5.24 13.38 -9.62
C ASP A 163 4.26 13.73 -8.48
N ALA A 164 4.25 15.00 -8.05
CA ALA A 164 3.35 15.47 -7.00
C ALA A 164 1.86 15.40 -7.38
N ALA A 165 1.53 15.37 -8.66
CA ALA A 165 0.16 15.15 -9.14
C ALA A 165 -0.24 13.67 -9.17
N GLY A 166 0.72 12.75 -8.97
CA GLY A 166 0.54 11.30 -9.06
C GLY A 166 0.62 10.77 -10.49
N LEU A 167 1.17 11.55 -11.41
CA LEU A 167 1.41 11.10 -12.78
C LEU A 167 2.78 10.40 -12.87
N PRO A 168 2.89 9.30 -13.63
CA PRO A 168 4.16 8.62 -13.79
C PRO A 168 5.19 9.53 -14.47
N VAL A 169 6.40 9.54 -13.91
CA VAL A 169 7.57 10.23 -14.49
C VAL A 169 8.37 9.18 -15.24
N ASP A 170 8.45 9.33 -16.55
CA ASP A 170 9.06 8.34 -17.45
C ASP A 170 8.38 6.95 -17.36
N GLY A 171 9.04 5.91 -17.85
CA GLY A 171 8.56 4.53 -17.74
C GLY A 171 9.14 3.81 -16.52
N GLN A 172 8.58 2.64 -16.19
CA GLN A 172 9.15 1.77 -15.17
C GLN A 172 10.61 1.41 -15.51
N THR A 173 11.46 1.35 -14.49
CA THR A 173 12.89 1.11 -14.61
C THR A 173 13.29 -0.11 -13.80
N ARG A 174 14.12 -0.98 -14.37
CA ARG A 174 14.72 -2.10 -13.66
C ARG A 174 15.93 -1.62 -12.84
N VAL A 175 15.97 -1.97 -11.55
CA VAL A 175 17.00 -1.51 -10.60
C VAL A 175 18.25 -2.38 -10.64
N ASP A 176 18.11 -3.66 -10.90
CA ASP A 176 19.17 -4.66 -10.83
C ASP A 176 20.05 -4.65 -12.08
N VAL A 177 20.49 -3.49 -12.51
CA VAL A 177 21.40 -3.46 -13.65
C VAL A 177 22.82 -3.60 -13.16
N GLN A 178 23.37 -4.78 -13.28
CA GLN A 178 24.78 -4.86 -13.60
C GLN A 178 25.08 -6.08 -14.48
N ASP A 179 25.34 -5.86 -15.72
CA ASP A 179 26.33 -6.62 -16.43
C ASP A 179 27.71 -6.45 -15.73
N VAL A 180 27.88 -7.06 -14.57
CA VAL A 180 29.24 -7.31 -14.06
C VAL A 180 29.81 -8.43 -14.92
N ASN A 181 30.43 -8.04 -16.03
CA ASN A 181 31.37 -8.90 -16.73
C ASN A 181 32.48 -9.28 -15.74
N TRP A 182 32.34 -10.43 -15.12
CA TRP A 182 33.43 -11.12 -14.47
C TRP A 182 34.33 -11.65 -15.59
N ALA A 183 35.33 -10.83 -16.01
CA ALA A 183 36.46 -11.27 -16.85
C ALA A 183 37.51 -11.95 -15.98
#